data_cb5ed9f8b1db6f2c68244fdf42d73f05
#
_entry.id   cb5ed9f8b1db6f2c68244fdf42d73f05
#
_cell.length_a   1.000
_cell.length_b   1.000
_cell.length_c   1.000
_cell.angle_alpha   90.00
_cell.angle_beta   90.00
_cell.angle_gamma   90.00
#
_symmetry.space_group_name_H-M   'P 1'
#
loop_
_entity.id
_entity.type
_entity.pdbx_description
1 polymer ?
#
loop_
_entity_poly.entity_id
_entity_poly.type
_entity_poly.pdbx_seq_one_letter_code
_entity_poly.pdbx_strand_id
1 'polypeptide(L)'
;MSNQAKFDSLRKTFESFCYENFHYSVENGDFFAEFDFILTNSHAGTAEIDFHPCFRIPVRPFYHWKSIPKPLLDNIVFHIGMIELISYWKIACPKKVVVKPFTLDEEQVRWWKKLYFNGLGEFFYVNGIKTTIDEFMAITSTPSFRPERSGVEKSPTNKDTLLHERTLIPVGGGKDSVVTLELLKNRIPAIPLIINPRGATNECVAAAGFTEEQTAIIKRTLDPTMLKMNAEGYLNGHTPFSAMLAFYTILLGFATKSMYIALSNESSANEPTVPDTEINHQYSKSVAFENDFRHYVAKYIDADIQYFSFLRPLNELQIAKLFSRAKQYYKVFKSCNAGSKTDSWCGKCPKCLFTWLALSPFISRKELNDIFGKDLLSDNNLRPILDQLDGSVEVKPFECVGTVGEVRACVNNILQTDDNLRDTILDGVEKTDDLTVDDYIAQFDDGNNLPPLFNSILKEALNG
;
A
#
# COMPACT_ATOMS: atom_id res chain seq x y z
N MET A 1 21.71 4.91 -23.24
CA MET A 1 22.41 4.37 -22.05
C MET A 1 21.42 3.43 -21.37
N SER A 2 21.82 2.20 -20.99
CA SER A 2 20.94 1.31 -20.22
C SER A 2 20.67 1.90 -18.83
N ASN A 3 19.56 1.51 -18.18
CA ASN A 3 19.27 2.00 -16.83
C ASN A 3 20.29 1.51 -15.81
N GLN A 4 20.94 0.33 -16.00
CA GLN A 4 22.08 -0.09 -15.18
C GLN A 4 23.26 0.89 -15.31
N ALA A 5 23.65 1.26 -16.52
CA ALA A 5 24.73 2.21 -16.74
C ALA A 5 24.38 3.62 -16.21
N LYS A 6 23.10 4.01 -16.27
CA LYS A 6 22.59 5.24 -15.64
C LYS A 6 22.69 5.17 -14.12
N PHE A 7 22.25 4.06 -13.51
CA PHE A 7 22.37 3.81 -12.08
C PHE A 7 23.83 3.93 -11.62
N ASP A 8 24.76 3.27 -12.33
CA ASP A 8 26.19 3.30 -11.99
C ASP A 8 26.79 4.70 -12.14
N SER A 9 26.36 5.46 -13.18
CA SER A 9 26.80 6.83 -13.42
C SER A 9 26.28 7.80 -12.34
N LEU A 10 24.99 7.73 -12.02
CA LEU A 10 24.39 8.59 -11.00
C LEU A 10 25.02 8.38 -9.62
N ARG A 11 25.33 7.14 -9.26
CA ARG A 11 26.03 6.80 -8.00
C ARG A 11 27.48 7.33 -7.92
N LYS A 12 28.10 7.65 -9.06
CA LYS A 12 29.40 8.32 -9.11
C LYS A 12 29.24 9.84 -9.04
N THR A 13 28.15 10.36 -9.63
CA THR A 13 27.85 11.78 -9.64
C THR A 13 27.39 12.26 -8.26
N PHE A 14 26.59 11.48 -7.57
CA PHE A 14 26.02 11.84 -6.27
C PHE A 14 26.65 11.03 -5.14
N GLU A 15 27.26 11.73 -4.18
CA GLU A 15 27.97 11.12 -3.06
C GLU A 15 27.02 10.52 -2.02
N SER A 16 26.00 11.30 -1.64
CA SER A 16 25.09 10.92 -0.55
C SER A 16 23.69 11.47 -0.74
N PHE A 17 22.75 10.84 -0.04
CA PHE A 17 21.40 11.34 0.20
C PHE A 17 21.21 11.55 1.71
N CYS A 18 20.85 12.76 2.12
CA CYS A 18 20.72 13.14 3.51
C CYS A 18 19.27 13.37 3.88
N TYR A 19 18.79 12.74 4.95
CA TYR A 19 17.63 13.19 5.69
C TYR A 19 18.10 14.22 6.70
N GLU A 20 17.98 15.50 6.34
CA GLU A 20 18.55 16.62 7.09
C GLU A 20 17.76 16.95 8.34
N ASN A 21 16.43 17.16 8.16
CA ASN A 21 15.53 17.56 9.23
C ASN A 21 14.08 17.27 8.89
N PHE A 22 13.18 17.51 9.84
CA PHE A 22 11.73 17.58 9.64
C PHE A 22 11.12 18.66 10.51
N HIS A 23 10.04 19.23 10.05
CA HIS A 23 9.25 20.24 10.74
C HIS A 23 7.80 19.82 10.77
N TYR A 24 7.09 20.15 11.86
CA TYR A 24 5.64 20.01 11.89
C TYR A 24 5.00 21.08 12.77
N SER A 25 3.75 21.41 12.47
CA SER A 25 2.91 22.30 13.26
C SER A 25 1.48 21.78 13.38
N VAL A 26 0.79 22.24 14.43
CA VAL A 26 -0.65 22.07 14.61
C VAL A 26 -1.26 23.45 14.80
N GLU A 27 -1.86 24.00 13.75
CA GLU A 27 -2.44 25.33 13.74
C GLU A 27 -3.94 25.26 13.43
N ASN A 28 -4.77 25.84 14.29
CA ASN A 28 -6.23 25.81 14.17
C ASN A 28 -6.82 24.40 14.01
N GLY A 29 -6.10 23.37 14.49
CA GLY A 29 -6.48 21.96 14.36
C GLY A 29 -5.99 21.25 13.10
N ASP A 30 -5.44 21.98 12.12
CA ASP A 30 -4.74 21.40 10.97
C ASP A 30 -3.35 20.92 11.40
N PHE A 31 -2.98 19.72 10.99
CA PHE A 31 -1.61 19.23 11.14
C PHE A 31 -0.87 19.40 9.82
N PHE A 32 0.35 19.91 9.88
CA PHE A 32 1.26 20.04 8.75
C PHE A 32 2.62 19.45 9.12
N ALA A 33 3.24 18.71 8.17
CA ALA A 33 4.63 18.30 8.30
C ALA A 33 5.36 18.38 6.96
N GLU A 34 6.65 18.69 7.03
CA GLU A 34 7.59 18.80 5.91
C GLU A 34 8.91 18.14 6.27
N PHE A 35 9.57 17.57 5.28
CA PHE A 35 10.84 16.86 5.42
C PHE A 35 11.89 17.50 4.55
N ASP A 36 13.09 17.68 5.08
CA ASP A 36 14.22 18.23 4.36
C ASP A 36 15.16 17.11 3.92
N PHE A 37 15.24 16.85 2.62
CA PHE A 37 16.17 15.91 2.03
C PHE A 37 17.15 16.61 1.10
N ILE A 38 18.41 16.20 1.14
CA ILE A 38 19.49 16.78 0.33
C ILE A 38 20.19 15.67 -0.46
N LEU A 39 20.26 15.85 -1.76
CA LEU A 39 21.07 15.02 -2.65
C LEU A 39 22.38 15.74 -2.94
N THR A 40 23.47 15.24 -2.37
CA THR A 40 24.79 15.86 -2.43
C THR A 40 25.58 15.38 -3.64
N ASN A 41 26.14 16.31 -4.41
CA ASN A 41 26.97 16.00 -5.56
C ASN A 41 28.41 15.67 -5.12
N SER A 42 29.07 14.73 -5.81
CA SER A 42 30.46 14.32 -5.54
C SER A 42 31.49 15.35 -5.95
N HIS A 43 31.14 16.33 -6.80
CA HIS A 43 32.05 17.36 -7.29
C HIS A 43 31.97 18.61 -6.42
N ALA A 44 33.08 18.99 -5.80
CA ALA A 44 33.16 20.20 -5.00
C ALA A 44 32.74 21.44 -5.82
N GLY A 45 31.85 22.28 -5.24
CA GLY A 45 31.34 23.49 -5.89
C GLY A 45 30.11 23.29 -6.79
N THR A 46 29.58 22.06 -6.92
CA THR A 46 28.30 21.83 -7.56
C THR A 46 27.17 22.00 -6.53
N ALA A 47 26.07 22.64 -6.93
CA ALA A 47 24.94 22.87 -6.05
C ALA A 47 24.32 21.52 -5.58
N GLU A 48 23.97 21.46 -4.31
CA GLU A 48 23.14 20.40 -3.75
C GLU A 48 21.71 20.50 -4.33
N ILE A 49 20.99 19.40 -4.29
CA ILE A 49 19.58 19.35 -4.71
C ILE A 49 18.75 19.10 -3.49
N ASP A 50 17.89 20.06 -3.16
CA ASP A 50 17.01 20.01 -2.01
C ASP A 50 15.63 19.50 -2.43
N PHE A 51 15.00 18.72 -1.54
CA PHE A 51 13.61 18.25 -1.67
C PHE A 51 12.86 18.52 -0.36
N HIS A 52 11.66 19.08 -0.48
CA HIS A 52 10.79 19.44 0.63
C HIS A 52 9.39 18.80 0.49
N PRO A 53 9.28 17.45 0.49
CA PRO A 53 7.95 16.83 0.51
C PRO A 53 7.21 17.16 1.80
N CYS A 54 5.90 17.34 1.67
CA CYS A 54 5.08 17.69 2.81
C CYS A 54 3.73 16.95 2.78
N PHE A 55 3.08 16.93 3.93
CA PHE A 55 1.68 16.51 4.02
C PHE A 55 0.90 17.39 5.00
N ARG A 56 -0.41 17.46 4.76
CA ARG A 56 -1.36 18.16 5.61
C ARG A 56 -2.51 17.23 5.99
N ILE A 57 -2.93 17.30 7.25
CA ILE A 57 -4.13 16.63 7.75
C ILE A 57 -5.11 17.74 8.17
N PRO A 58 -6.17 17.99 7.38
CA PRO A 58 -7.16 19.03 7.68
C PRO A 58 -7.87 18.75 9.00
N VAL A 59 -8.25 19.79 9.71
CA VAL A 59 -8.94 19.69 11.01
C VAL A 59 -10.18 18.79 10.94
N ARG A 60 -10.35 17.96 11.98
CA ARG A 60 -11.55 17.17 12.26
C ARG A 60 -11.85 17.16 13.74
N PRO A 61 -13.11 17.08 14.16
CA PRO A 61 -13.48 17.16 15.57
C PRO A 61 -12.97 15.96 16.41
N PHE A 62 -12.59 14.87 15.76
CA PHE A 62 -12.09 13.66 16.42
C PHE A 62 -10.56 13.59 16.52
N TYR A 63 -9.81 14.62 16.10
CA TYR A 63 -8.37 14.65 16.30
C TYR A 63 -7.98 15.22 17.66
N HIS A 64 -7.11 14.52 18.35
CA HIS A 64 -6.64 14.82 19.68
C HIS A 64 -5.13 15.13 19.73
N TRP A 65 -4.64 15.97 18.81
CA TRP A 65 -3.20 16.26 18.66
C TRP A 65 -2.50 16.63 19.97
N LYS A 66 -3.18 17.41 20.83
CA LYS A 66 -2.63 17.86 22.12
C LYS A 66 -2.46 16.74 23.14
N SER A 67 -3.12 15.59 22.94
CA SER A 67 -2.98 14.44 23.85
C SER A 67 -1.77 13.55 23.49
N ILE A 68 -1.13 13.77 22.34
CA ILE A 68 0.05 13.01 21.92
C ILE A 68 1.28 13.65 22.56
N PRO A 69 2.06 12.93 23.39
CA PRO A 69 3.30 13.46 23.94
C PRO A 69 4.25 13.89 22.83
N LYS A 70 4.85 15.09 22.98
CA LYS A 70 5.75 15.63 21.95
C LYS A 70 6.86 14.65 21.54
N PRO A 71 7.54 13.92 22.45
CA PRO A 71 8.56 12.96 22.05
C PRO A 71 8.03 11.79 21.19
N LEU A 72 6.79 11.35 21.44
CA LEU A 72 6.15 10.31 20.64
C LEU A 72 5.78 10.87 19.26
N LEU A 73 5.24 12.08 19.21
CA LEU A 73 4.90 12.75 17.94
C LEU A 73 6.16 13.01 17.09
N ASP A 74 7.25 13.52 17.72
CA ASP A 74 8.55 13.70 17.06
C ASP A 74 9.04 12.36 16.45
N ASN A 75 8.93 11.27 17.21
CA ASN A 75 9.34 9.94 16.78
C ASN A 75 8.51 9.43 15.59
N ILE A 76 7.19 9.58 15.63
CA ILE A 76 6.29 9.13 14.55
C ILE A 76 6.56 9.94 13.28
N VAL A 77 6.66 11.27 13.37
CA VAL A 77 6.93 12.13 12.21
C VAL A 77 8.29 11.84 11.61
N PHE A 78 9.33 11.61 12.45
CA PHE A 78 10.62 11.14 11.98
C PHE A 78 10.50 9.87 11.12
N HIS A 79 9.74 8.87 11.56
CA HIS A 79 9.57 7.61 10.82
C HIS A 79 8.77 7.80 9.52
N ILE A 80 7.84 8.74 9.47
CA ILE A 80 7.19 9.13 8.21
C ILE A 80 8.22 9.73 7.25
N GLY A 81 9.14 10.57 7.73
CA GLY A 81 10.25 11.06 6.90
C GLY A 81 11.17 9.95 6.41
N MET A 82 11.45 8.96 7.24
CA MET A 82 12.23 7.78 6.83
C MET A 82 11.56 7.05 5.66
N ILE A 83 10.26 6.78 5.70
CA ILE A 83 9.59 6.10 4.57
C ILE A 83 9.42 7.01 3.34
N GLU A 84 9.27 8.33 3.52
CA GLU A 84 9.25 9.29 2.40
C GLU A 84 10.60 9.35 1.68
N LEU A 85 11.72 9.25 2.40
CA LEU A 85 13.09 9.29 1.89
C LEU A 85 13.28 8.43 0.65
N ILE A 86 12.75 7.20 0.63
CA ILE A 86 12.98 6.25 -0.46
C ILE A 86 12.39 6.70 -1.79
N SER A 87 11.34 7.52 -1.75
CA SER A 87 10.72 8.09 -2.94
C SER A 87 11.64 9.07 -3.67
N TYR A 88 12.53 9.72 -2.94
CA TYR A 88 13.49 10.72 -3.44
C TYR A 88 14.86 10.10 -3.71
N TRP A 89 15.33 9.20 -2.84
CA TRP A 89 16.60 8.49 -3.00
C TRP A 89 16.70 7.76 -4.36
N LYS A 90 15.62 7.12 -4.83
CA LYS A 90 15.61 6.34 -6.08
C LYS A 90 15.96 7.15 -7.35
N ILE A 91 15.86 8.49 -7.30
CA ILE A 91 16.16 9.38 -8.43
C ILE A 91 17.60 9.20 -8.90
N ALA A 92 18.53 9.08 -7.96
CA ALA A 92 19.96 8.97 -8.22
C ALA A 92 20.63 7.75 -7.57
N CYS A 93 19.96 7.10 -6.61
CA CYS A 93 20.41 5.89 -5.90
C CYS A 93 21.83 6.02 -5.28
N PRO A 94 22.23 7.11 -4.61
CA PRO A 94 23.56 7.21 -4.04
C PRO A 94 23.82 6.11 -3.02
N LYS A 95 25.09 5.65 -2.89
CA LYS A 95 25.42 4.54 -1.98
C LYS A 95 25.24 4.89 -0.52
N LYS A 96 25.48 6.15 -0.15
CA LYS A 96 25.45 6.63 1.23
C LYS A 96 24.12 7.34 1.51
N VAL A 97 23.46 6.92 2.57
CA VAL A 97 22.31 7.63 3.15
C VAL A 97 22.69 8.06 4.55
N VAL A 98 22.51 9.36 4.83
CA VAL A 98 22.83 9.97 6.13
C VAL A 98 21.52 10.40 6.79
N VAL A 99 21.26 9.91 7.99
CA VAL A 99 20.09 10.28 8.80
C VAL A 99 20.56 11.16 9.95
N LYS A 100 20.15 12.43 9.96
CA LYS A 100 20.59 13.40 10.97
C LYS A 100 19.59 13.60 12.13
N PRO A 101 18.24 13.53 11.91
CA PRO A 101 17.30 13.91 12.97
C PRO A 101 17.33 13.00 14.21
N PHE A 102 17.59 11.70 14.02
CA PHE A 102 17.67 10.71 15.09
C PHE A 102 18.80 9.70 14.84
N THR A 103 19.38 9.19 15.92
CA THR A 103 20.31 8.07 15.85
C THR A 103 19.53 6.77 15.67
N LEU A 104 19.95 5.94 14.73
CA LEU A 104 19.41 4.61 14.49
C LEU A 104 20.37 3.56 15.08
N ASP A 105 19.83 2.55 15.75
CA ASP A 105 20.62 1.38 16.13
C ASP A 105 20.81 0.41 14.92
N GLU A 106 21.65 -0.60 15.11
CA GLU A 106 21.95 -1.55 14.03
C GLU A 106 20.73 -2.35 13.56
N GLU A 107 19.78 -2.65 14.47
CA GLU A 107 18.56 -3.38 14.13
C GLU A 107 17.62 -2.50 13.29
N GLN A 108 17.48 -1.22 13.65
CA GLN A 108 16.74 -0.25 12.86
C GLN A 108 17.35 -0.10 11.47
N VAL A 109 18.67 0.03 11.37
CA VAL A 109 19.36 0.11 10.07
C VAL A 109 19.09 -1.14 9.22
N ARG A 110 19.19 -2.34 9.78
CA ARG A 110 18.88 -3.60 9.07
C ARG A 110 17.42 -3.64 8.62
N TRP A 111 16.50 -3.24 9.50
CA TRP A 111 15.07 -3.22 9.19
C TRP A 111 14.74 -2.26 8.03
N TRP A 112 15.26 -1.04 8.07
CA TRP A 112 15.06 -0.05 7.00
C TRP A 112 15.68 -0.49 5.67
N LYS A 113 16.88 -1.09 5.71
CA LYS A 113 17.50 -1.66 4.50
C LYS A 113 16.64 -2.77 3.90
N LYS A 114 16.12 -3.70 4.73
CA LYS A 114 15.22 -4.77 4.28
C LYS A 114 13.96 -4.21 3.64
N LEU A 115 13.30 -3.24 4.30
CA LEU A 115 12.10 -2.60 3.78
C LEU A 115 12.37 -1.92 2.43
N TYR A 116 13.43 -1.14 2.32
CA TYR A 116 13.74 -0.42 1.11
C TYR A 116 14.11 -1.36 -0.04
N PHE A 117 14.95 -2.36 0.22
CA PHE A 117 15.37 -3.30 -0.81
C PHE A 117 14.19 -4.08 -1.40
N ASN A 118 13.40 -4.71 -0.55
CA ASN A 118 12.23 -5.48 -0.98
C ASN A 118 11.14 -4.59 -1.57
N GLY A 119 10.91 -3.41 -0.97
CA GLY A 119 9.94 -2.44 -1.48
C GLY A 119 10.32 -1.82 -2.83
N LEU A 120 11.59 -1.85 -3.20
CA LEU A 120 12.10 -1.43 -4.51
C LEU A 120 12.33 -2.59 -5.49
N GLY A 121 11.94 -3.82 -5.16
CA GLY A 121 12.15 -4.99 -6.01
C GLY A 121 11.66 -4.78 -7.44
N GLU A 122 10.43 -4.29 -7.62
CA GLU A 122 9.91 -3.90 -8.94
C GLU A 122 10.75 -2.80 -9.61
N PHE A 123 11.12 -1.75 -8.87
CA PHE A 123 11.95 -0.66 -9.40
C PHE A 123 13.27 -1.21 -9.98
N PHE A 124 13.94 -2.11 -9.27
CA PHE A 124 15.16 -2.72 -9.76
C PHE A 124 14.91 -3.61 -10.97
N TYR A 125 13.88 -4.45 -10.92
CA TYR A 125 13.55 -5.39 -11.99
C TYR A 125 13.18 -4.67 -13.29
N VAL A 126 12.21 -3.75 -13.24
CA VAL A 126 11.72 -3.02 -14.44
C VAL A 126 12.81 -2.14 -15.06
N ASN A 127 13.69 -1.58 -14.24
CA ASN A 127 14.83 -0.80 -14.73
C ASN A 127 16.05 -1.67 -15.12
N GLY A 128 15.99 -3.00 -14.94
CA GLY A 128 17.11 -3.90 -15.23
C GLY A 128 18.35 -3.61 -14.37
N ILE A 129 18.15 -3.11 -13.14
CA ILE A 129 19.21 -2.78 -12.19
C ILE A 129 19.54 -4.03 -11.37
N LYS A 130 20.79 -4.46 -11.44
CA LYS A 130 21.33 -5.57 -10.67
C LYS A 130 22.09 -5.02 -9.46
N THR A 131 21.61 -5.33 -8.27
CA THR A 131 22.21 -4.95 -6.98
C THR A 131 21.80 -5.93 -5.90
N THR A 132 22.51 -5.94 -4.79
CA THR A 132 22.17 -6.77 -3.61
C THR A 132 21.80 -5.89 -2.42
N ILE A 133 21.17 -6.49 -1.41
CA ILE A 133 20.79 -5.77 -0.18
C ILE A 133 22.01 -5.15 0.52
N ASP A 134 23.20 -5.76 0.39
CA ASP A 134 24.41 -5.25 1.01
C ASP A 134 25.00 -4.08 0.23
N GLU A 135 24.86 -4.06 -1.10
CA GLU A 135 25.50 -3.11 -1.99
C GLU A 135 24.64 -1.89 -2.35
N PHE A 136 23.30 -2.03 -2.29
CA PHE A 136 22.44 -0.96 -2.83
C PHE A 136 22.49 0.31 -1.99
N MET A 137 22.64 0.20 -0.67
CA MET A 137 22.60 1.35 0.25
C MET A 137 23.36 1.07 1.55
N ALA A 138 24.10 2.06 2.03
CA ALA A 138 24.64 2.12 3.38
C ALA A 138 23.96 3.25 4.15
N ILE A 139 23.22 2.92 5.21
CA ILE A 139 22.55 3.91 6.07
C ILE A 139 23.45 4.19 7.27
N THR A 140 23.71 5.47 7.53
CA THR A 140 24.43 5.96 8.70
C THR A 140 23.58 7.03 9.39
N SER A 141 23.61 7.08 10.71
CA SER A 141 23.03 8.19 11.48
C SER A 141 24.13 8.93 12.23
N THR A 142 24.01 10.25 12.29
CA THR A 142 24.93 11.06 13.10
C THR A 142 24.46 11.01 14.55
N PRO A 143 25.38 10.91 15.55
CA PRO A 143 25.00 11.06 16.93
C PRO A 143 24.35 12.45 17.12
N SER A 144 23.05 12.48 17.41
CA SER A 144 22.40 13.74 17.73
C SER A 144 22.93 14.20 19.11
N PHE A 145 23.22 15.50 19.26
CA PHE A 145 23.50 16.14 20.55
C PHE A 145 22.26 16.19 21.48
N ARG A 146 21.22 15.42 21.20
CA ARG A 146 20.12 15.23 22.13
C ARG A 146 20.54 14.21 23.18
N PRO A 147 20.30 14.46 24.50
CA PRO A 147 20.72 13.56 25.56
C PRO A 147 20.23 12.15 25.26
N GLU A 148 21.17 11.19 25.37
CA GLU A 148 20.93 9.77 25.19
C GLU A 148 19.63 9.33 25.88
N ARG A 149 18.65 8.92 25.11
CA ARG A 149 17.61 8.04 25.59
C ARG A 149 18.08 6.61 25.37
N SER A 150 18.96 6.18 26.26
CA SER A 150 19.20 4.77 26.51
C SER A 150 17.89 4.18 27.04
N GLY A 151 17.28 3.28 26.25
CA GLY A 151 16.06 2.59 26.63
C GLY A 151 14.84 3.51 26.60
N VAL A 152 13.83 3.14 25.86
CA VAL A 152 12.49 3.66 26.08
C VAL A 152 12.07 3.17 27.46
N GLU A 153 12.36 3.98 28.50
CA GLU A 153 11.54 3.89 29.71
C GLU A 153 10.11 4.05 29.20
N LYS A 154 9.29 3.01 29.39
CA LYS A 154 7.86 3.06 29.13
C LYS A 154 7.39 4.35 29.78
N SER A 155 7.09 5.37 28.96
CA SER A 155 6.51 6.61 29.48
C SER A 155 5.32 6.19 30.33
N PRO A 156 5.19 6.72 31.57
CA PRO A 156 4.04 6.40 32.39
C PRO A 156 2.83 6.65 31.53
N THR A 157 1.96 5.64 31.41
CA THR A 157 0.71 5.69 30.64
C THR A 157 -0.07 6.90 31.14
N ASN A 158 0.08 8.01 30.44
CA ASN A 158 -0.71 9.19 30.72
C ASN A 158 -2.13 8.84 30.31
N LYS A 159 -3.10 8.92 31.23
CA LYS A 159 -4.52 8.62 30.95
C LYS A 159 -5.07 9.37 29.73
N ASP A 160 -4.42 10.45 29.31
CA ASP A 160 -4.80 11.26 28.16
C ASP A 160 -4.43 10.62 26.80
N THR A 161 -3.48 9.67 26.77
CA THR A 161 -3.09 8.91 25.54
C THR A 161 -3.84 7.59 25.38
N LEU A 162 -4.82 7.31 26.25
CA LEU A 162 -5.54 6.04 26.22
C LEU A 162 -6.21 5.84 24.86
N LEU A 163 -5.85 4.75 24.17
CA LEU A 163 -6.50 4.31 22.93
C LEU A 163 -7.86 3.67 23.26
N HIS A 164 -8.81 3.83 22.37
CA HIS A 164 -10.15 3.28 22.49
C HIS A 164 -10.35 2.14 21.51
N GLU A 165 -11.29 1.27 21.79
CA GLU A 165 -11.76 0.22 20.85
C GLU A 165 -12.46 0.85 19.64
N ARG A 166 -11.64 1.52 18.80
CA ARG A 166 -12.02 2.19 17.56
C ARG A 166 -11.08 1.72 16.46
N THR A 167 -11.61 1.60 15.26
CA THR A 167 -10.85 1.12 14.09
C THR A 167 -10.63 2.22 13.07
N LEU A 168 -9.39 2.43 12.67
CA LEU A 168 -9.02 3.23 11.52
C LEU A 168 -8.96 2.31 10.29
N ILE A 169 -9.69 2.67 9.22
CA ILE A 169 -9.84 1.84 8.01
C ILE A 169 -9.34 2.63 6.79
N PRO A 170 -8.16 2.32 6.24
CA PRO A 170 -7.70 2.92 4.98
C PRO A 170 -8.60 2.53 3.81
N VAL A 171 -9.05 3.53 3.04
CA VAL A 171 -9.95 3.36 1.90
C VAL A 171 -9.27 3.80 0.61
N GLY A 172 -8.92 2.83 -0.24
CA GLY A 172 -8.34 3.06 -1.57
C GLY A 172 -9.37 3.22 -2.69
N GLY A 173 -10.65 2.96 -2.41
CA GLY A 173 -11.75 3.02 -3.40
C GLY A 173 -11.92 1.74 -4.22
N GLY A 174 -11.15 0.68 -3.98
CA GLY A 174 -11.29 -0.64 -4.59
C GLY A 174 -12.19 -1.58 -3.77
N LYS A 175 -12.53 -2.76 -4.35
CA LYS A 175 -13.41 -3.78 -3.75
C LYS A 175 -12.98 -4.20 -2.34
N ASP A 176 -11.68 -4.34 -2.10
CA ASP A 176 -11.13 -4.86 -0.84
C ASP A 176 -11.41 -3.88 0.32
N SER A 177 -11.12 -2.58 0.11
CA SER A 177 -11.43 -1.55 1.11
C SER A 177 -12.94 -1.37 1.32
N VAL A 178 -13.76 -1.60 0.29
CA VAL A 178 -15.22 -1.61 0.41
C VAL A 178 -15.68 -2.75 1.29
N VAL A 179 -15.19 -3.98 1.08
CA VAL A 179 -15.55 -5.15 1.91
C VAL A 179 -15.16 -4.92 3.36
N THR A 180 -13.93 -4.45 3.62
CA THR A 180 -13.50 -4.13 4.99
C THR A 180 -14.42 -3.10 5.65
N LEU A 181 -14.73 -2.03 4.92
CA LEU A 181 -15.58 -0.95 5.43
C LEU A 181 -17.02 -1.44 5.72
N GLU A 182 -17.63 -2.22 4.80
CA GLU A 182 -18.98 -2.77 4.98
C GLU A 182 -19.07 -3.73 6.17
N LEU A 183 -18.08 -4.59 6.34
CA LEU A 183 -18.11 -5.58 7.43
C LEU A 183 -17.88 -4.95 8.80
N LEU A 184 -17.13 -3.83 8.88
CA LEU A 184 -16.75 -3.23 10.16
C LEU A 184 -17.61 -2.04 10.58
N LYS A 185 -18.18 -1.26 9.65
CA LYS A 185 -18.84 0.04 9.93
C LYS A 185 -19.95 0.00 10.99
N ASN A 186 -20.66 -1.11 11.12
CA ASN A 186 -21.77 -1.28 12.07
C ASN A 186 -21.42 -2.23 13.23
N ARG A 187 -20.20 -2.73 13.30
CA ARG A 187 -19.77 -3.71 14.31
C ARG A 187 -18.82 -3.12 15.34
N ILE A 188 -18.07 -2.08 14.95
CA ILE A 188 -17.10 -1.39 15.81
C ILE A 188 -17.03 0.08 15.38
N PRO A 189 -16.83 1.03 16.32
CA PRO A 189 -16.63 2.42 15.94
C PRO A 189 -15.48 2.56 14.93
N ALA A 190 -15.79 3.07 13.74
CA ALA A 190 -14.85 3.12 12.62
C ALA A 190 -14.61 4.56 12.13
N ILE A 191 -13.40 4.85 11.69
CA ILE A 191 -13.02 6.06 10.99
C ILE A 191 -12.40 5.66 9.65
N PRO A 192 -13.03 5.96 8.51
CA PRO A 192 -12.39 5.82 7.21
C PRO A 192 -11.17 6.76 7.10
N LEU A 193 -10.10 6.30 6.44
CA LEU A 193 -8.90 7.09 6.14
C LEU A 193 -8.67 7.13 4.65
N ILE A 194 -8.47 8.33 4.10
CA ILE A 194 -8.12 8.53 2.70
C ILE A 194 -6.82 9.34 2.60
N ILE A 195 -5.88 8.86 1.79
CA ILE A 195 -4.70 9.64 1.37
C ILE A 195 -4.95 10.17 -0.03
N ASN A 196 -4.83 11.49 -0.21
CA ASN A 196 -5.08 12.19 -1.48
C ASN A 196 -6.45 11.81 -2.07
N PRO A 197 -7.56 12.32 -1.50
CA PRO A 197 -8.92 11.99 -1.91
C PRO A 197 -9.14 12.10 -3.42
N ARG A 198 -9.87 11.13 -3.98
CA ARG A 198 -10.32 11.06 -5.36
C ARG A 198 -11.81 10.75 -5.38
N GLY A 199 -12.48 10.87 -6.52
CA GLY A 199 -13.90 10.56 -6.65
C GLY A 199 -14.22 9.18 -6.09
N ALA A 200 -13.56 8.13 -6.57
CA ALA A 200 -13.81 6.75 -6.13
C ALA A 200 -13.63 6.55 -4.61
N THR A 201 -12.62 7.18 -3.97
CA THR A 201 -12.42 7.05 -2.52
C THR A 201 -13.52 7.74 -1.73
N ASN A 202 -13.89 8.97 -2.12
CA ASN A 202 -14.93 9.76 -1.46
C ASN A 202 -16.32 9.11 -1.64
N GLU A 203 -16.62 8.67 -2.85
CA GLU A 203 -17.90 8.05 -3.18
C GLU A 203 -18.08 6.69 -2.49
N CYS A 204 -17.00 5.88 -2.35
CA CYS A 204 -17.06 4.65 -1.56
C CYS A 204 -17.34 4.94 -0.08
N VAL A 205 -16.68 5.94 0.50
CA VAL A 205 -16.92 6.34 1.89
C VAL A 205 -18.34 6.87 2.08
N ALA A 206 -18.84 7.69 1.14
CA ALA A 206 -20.23 8.18 1.17
C ALA A 206 -21.25 7.05 1.00
N ALA A 207 -21.00 6.09 0.10
CA ALA A 207 -21.86 4.91 -0.09
C ALA A 207 -21.89 4.00 1.16
N ALA A 208 -20.83 4.01 1.97
CA ALA A 208 -20.80 3.35 3.29
C ALA A 208 -21.63 4.09 4.35
N GLY A 209 -22.06 5.33 4.10
CA GLY A 209 -22.83 6.15 5.02
C GLY A 209 -21.99 7.09 5.89
N PHE A 210 -20.71 7.29 5.60
CA PHE A 210 -19.87 8.27 6.29
C PHE A 210 -19.85 9.61 5.56
N THR A 211 -19.76 10.68 6.33
CA THR A 211 -19.56 12.03 5.79
C THR A 211 -18.06 12.38 5.69
N GLU A 212 -17.74 13.49 5.02
CA GLU A 212 -16.37 13.99 4.97
C GLU A 212 -15.84 14.33 6.38
N GLU A 213 -16.68 14.88 7.24
CA GLU A 213 -16.32 15.25 8.63
C GLU A 213 -16.03 14.03 9.50
N GLN A 214 -16.56 12.86 9.14
CA GLN A 214 -16.30 11.58 9.82
C GLN A 214 -15.08 10.84 9.24
N THR A 215 -14.46 11.39 8.18
CA THR A 215 -13.37 10.77 7.44
C THR A 215 -12.03 11.44 7.75
N ALA A 216 -11.03 10.66 8.10
CA ALA A 216 -9.66 11.10 8.23
C ALA A 216 -9.06 11.30 6.83
N ILE A 217 -8.45 12.45 6.59
CA ILE A 217 -7.87 12.79 5.29
C ILE A 217 -6.41 13.20 5.46
N ILE A 218 -5.55 12.68 4.61
CA ILE A 218 -4.17 13.11 4.45
C ILE A 218 -3.99 13.67 3.04
N LYS A 219 -3.46 14.88 2.92
CA LYS A 219 -3.06 15.50 1.65
C LYS A 219 -1.54 15.50 1.58
N ARG A 220 -0.98 14.52 0.86
CA ARG A 220 0.46 14.39 0.61
C ARG A 220 0.84 15.12 -0.67
N THR A 221 1.89 15.91 -0.62
CA THR A 221 2.41 16.67 -1.77
C THR A 221 3.84 16.23 -2.06
N LEU A 222 4.09 15.85 -3.31
CA LEU A 222 5.44 15.57 -3.80
C LEU A 222 6.18 16.87 -4.11
N ASP A 223 7.47 16.88 -3.85
CA ASP A 223 8.32 18.01 -4.22
C ASP A 223 8.39 18.16 -5.75
N PRO A 224 8.20 19.37 -6.30
CA PRO A 224 8.23 19.62 -7.74
C PRO A 224 9.61 19.36 -8.36
N THR A 225 10.70 19.50 -7.61
CA THR A 225 12.06 19.17 -8.08
C THR A 225 12.17 17.71 -8.50
N MET A 226 11.57 16.80 -7.71
CA MET A 226 11.53 15.38 -8.07
C MET A 226 10.79 15.15 -9.40
N LEU A 227 9.65 15.82 -9.61
CA LEU A 227 8.88 15.68 -10.84
C LEU A 227 9.66 16.22 -12.06
N LYS A 228 10.38 17.33 -11.88
CA LYS A 228 11.28 17.90 -12.90
C LYS A 228 12.39 16.93 -13.25
N MET A 229 13.09 16.37 -12.25
CA MET A 229 14.17 15.40 -12.48
C MET A 229 13.67 14.14 -13.21
N ASN A 230 12.48 13.63 -12.85
CA ASN A 230 11.85 12.52 -13.58
C ASN A 230 11.62 12.87 -15.06
N ALA A 231 11.17 14.09 -15.36
CA ALA A 231 10.98 14.57 -16.75
C ALA A 231 12.31 14.74 -17.49
N GLU A 232 13.38 15.06 -16.79
CA GLU A 232 14.76 15.14 -17.32
C GLU A 232 15.40 13.76 -17.52
N GLY A 233 14.68 12.68 -17.16
CA GLY A 233 15.11 11.31 -17.42
C GLY A 233 15.97 10.67 -16.32
N TYR A 234 15.94 11.18 -15.11
CA TYR A 234 16.49 10.48 -13.94
C TYR A 234 15.73 9.16 -13.68
N LEU A 235 16.24 8.33 -12.76
CA LEU A 235 15.61 7.06 -12.48
C LEU A 235 14.24 7.27 -11.82
N ASN A 236 13.24 6.48 -12.24
CA ASN A 236 11.88 6.50 -11.70
C ASN A 236 11.30 5.09 -11.67
N GLY A 237 10.27 4.88 -10.84
CA GLY A 237 9.57 3.60 -10.72
C GLY A 237 8.84 3.46 -9.39
N HIS A 238 8.41 2.23 -9.12
CA HIS A 238 7.65 1.88 -7.94
C HIS A 238 8.35 2.25 -6.62
N THR A 239 7.56 2.57 -5.61
CA THR A 239 7.96 2.71 -4.20
C THR A 239 6.93 2.04 -3.29
N PRO A 240 7.32 1.52 -2.11
CA PRO A 240 6.41 0.76 -1.23
C PRO A 240 5.35 1.65 -0.56
N PHE A 241 4.34 2.06 -1.33
CA PHE A 241 3.29 2.96 -0.86
C PHE A 241 2.51 2.40 0.34
N SER A 242 2.28 1.08 0.42
CA SER A 242 1.58 0.49 1.56
C SER A 242 2.40 0.55 2.85
N ALA A 243 3.73 0.53 2.77
CA ALA A 243 4.60 0.78 3.93
C ALA A 243 4.51 2.25 4.37
N MET A 244 4.43 3.18 3.42
CA MET A 244 4.19 4.59 3.73
C MET A 244 2.83 4.78 4.42
N LEU A 245 1.77 4.20 3.87
CA LEU A 245 0.44 4.18 4.49
C LEU A 245 0.50 3.64 5.92
N ALA A 246 1.29 2.58 6.18
CA ALA A 246 1.42 2.00 7.51
C ALA A 246 1.90 3.02 8.55
N PHE A 247 2.95 3.81 8.27
CA PHE A 247 3.41 4.85 9.18
C PHE A 247 2.40 6.01 9.35
N TYR A 248 1.72 6.40 8.28
CA TYR A 248 0.64 7.39 8.38
C TYR A 248 -0.52 6.89 9.25
N THR A 249 -0.84 5.59 9.20
CA THR A 249 -1.89 5.02 10.06
C THR A 249 -1.52 5.03 11.54
N ILE A 250 -0.22 4.89 11.87
CA ILE A 250 0.25 5.04 13.27
C ILE A 250 0.00 6.46 13.76
N LEU A 251 0.39 7.49 12.98
CA LEU A 251 0.14 8.89 13.35
C LEU A 251 -1.35 9.15 13.63
N LEU A 252 -2.20 8.70 12.70
CA LEU A 252 -3.64 8.89 12.83
C LEU A 252 -4.28 7.99 13.89
N GLY A 253 -3.72 6.81 14.16
CA GLY A 253 -4.13 5.96 15.27
C GLY A 253 -4.06 6.72 16.59
N PHE A 254 -2.95 7.40 16.86
CA PHE A 254 -2.82 8.26 18.05
C PHE A 254 -3.70 9.50 17.97
N ALA A 255 -3.73 10.20 16.85
CA ALA A 255 -4.52 11.42 16.69
C ALA A 255 -6.03 11.16 16.86
N THR A 256 -6.53 10.01 16.44
CA THR A 256 -7.94 9.61 16.56
C THR A 256 -8.23 8.77 17.81
N LYS A 257 -7.20 8.44 18.59
CA LYS A 257 -7.27 7.48 19.71
C LYS A 257 -7.79 6.10 19.30
N SER A 258 -7.46 5.65 18.08
CA SER A 258 -7.88 4.34 17.57
C SER A 258 -6.85 3.27 17.92
N MET A 259 -7.30 2.23 18.63
CA MET A 259 -6.46 1.07 18.98
C MET A 259 -6.20 0.17 17.78
N TYR A 260 -7.15 0.06 16.87
CA TYR A 260 -7.11 -0.86 15.75
C TYR A 260 -6.87 -0.15 14.42
N ILE A 261 -5.97 -0.70 13.62
CA ILE A 261 -5.73 -0.30 12.23
C ILE A 261 -5.99 -1.51 11.35
N ALA A 262 -7.11 -1.49 10.64
CA ALA A 262 -7.56 -2.61 9.82
C ALA A 262 -7.30 -2.34 8.33
N LEU A 263 -6.22 -2.92 7.79
CA LEU A 263 -5.89 -2.88 6.37
C LEU A 263 -6.76 -3.88 5.60
N SER A 264 -6.87 -3.69 4.29
CA SER A 264 -7.63 -4.56 3.40
C SER A 264 -6.73 -5.45 2.53
N ASN A 265 -5.55 -5.85 3.08
CA ASN A 265 -4.68 -6.75 2.35
C ASN A 265 -5.19 -8.19 2.48
N GLU A 266 -5.08 -8.94 1.41
CA GLU A 266 -5.56 -10.30 1.21
C GLU A 266 -4.39 -11.32 1.20
N SER A 267 -4.71 -12.62 1.11
CA SER A 267 -3.71 -13.69 1.11
C SER A 267 -2.83 -13.68 -0.15
N SER A 268 -3.38 -13.34 -1.31
CA SER A 268 -2.66 -13.31 -2.59
C SER A 268 -1.50 -12.31 -2.65
N ALA A 269 -1.49 -11.31 -1.76
CA ALA A 269 -0.38 -10.36 -1.64
C ALA A 269 0.95 -11.00 -1.21
N ASN A 270 0.94 -12.25 -0.76
CA ASN A 270 2.15 -13.01 -0.39
C ASN A 270 2.85 -13.64 -1.61
N GLU A 271 2.17 -13.78 -2.75
CA GLU A 271 2.74 -14.44 -3.94
C GLU A 271 3.78 -13.54 -4.63
N PRO A 272 4.98 -14.06 -4.96
CA PRO A 272 5.96 -13.32 -5.75
C PRO A 272 5.42 -12.94 -7.13
N THR A 273 5.78 -11.74 -7.62
CA THR A 273 5.44 -11.31 -8.97
C THR A 273 6.31 -11.99 -10.03
N VAL A 274 7.58 -12.24 -9.69
CA VAL A 274 8.55 -12.97 -10.53
C VAL A 274 8.77 -14.33 -9.90
N PRO A 275 8.40 -15.46 -10.58
CA PRO A 275 8.57 -16.80 -10.05
C PRO A 275 10.01 -17.09 -9.60
N ASP A 276 10.16 -17.94 -8.60
CA ASP A 276 11.46 -18.37 -8.03
C ASP A 276 12.36 -17.23 -7.53
N THR A 277 11.77 -16.08 -7.24
CA THR A 277 12.47 -14.92 -6.67
C THR A 277 11.72 -14.34 -5.46
N GLU A 278 12.36 -13.42 -4.73
CA GLU A 278 11.70 -12.63 -3.68
C GLU A 278 11.06 -11.32 -4.22
N ILE A 279 11.05 -11.11 -5.53
CA ILE A 279 10.51 -9.89 -6.14
C ILE A 279 8.98 -9.92 -6.09
N ASN A 280 8.43 -9.16 -5.18
CA ASN A 280 7.00 -9.03 -4.97
C ASN A 280 6.59 -7.54 -5.07
N HIS A 281 5.80 -7.20 -6.11
CA HIS A 281 5.20 -5.87 -6.24
C HIS A 281 4.41 -5.47 -4.99
N GLN A 282 3.81 -6.45 -4.31
CA GLN A 282 2.99 -6.25 -3.12
C GLN A 282 3.73 -6.48 -1.80
N TYR A 283 5.10 -6.50 -1.78
CA TYR A 283 5.86 -6.77 -0.56
C TYR A 283 5.33 -6.04 0.67
N SER A 284 5.07 -4.74 0.57
CA SER A 284 4.56 -3.93 1.69
C SER A 284 3.10 -4.21 2.08
N LYS A 285 2.44 -5.16 1.42
CA LYS A 285 1.15 -5.74 1.80
C LYS A 285 1.26 -7.17 2.31
N SER A 286 2.42 -7.82 2.19
CA SER A 286 2.62 -9.22 2.60
C SER A 286 2.52 -9.40 4.12
N VAL A 287 2.28 -10.66 4.54
CA VAL A 287 2.30 -11.02 5.97
C VAL A 287 3.69 -10.85 6.57
N ALA A 288 4.74 -11.06 5.78
CA ALA A 288 6.13 -10.85 6.22
C ALA A 288 6.37 -9.39 6.61
N PHE A 289 5.97 -8.43 5.74
CA PHE A 289 6.05 -7.01 6.08
C PHE A 289 5.16 -6.66 7.28
N GLU A 290 3.93 -7.17 7.34
CA GLU A 290 3.01 -6.91 8.45
C GLU A 290 3.61 -7.32 9.79
N ASN A 291 4.20 -8.53 9.88
CA ASN A 291 4.85 -9.01 11.09
C ASN A 291 6.09 -8.19 11.46
N ASP A 292 6.95 -7.88 10.48
CA ASP A 292 8.13 -7.04 10.68
C ASP A 292 7.75 -5.63 11.16
N PHE A 293 6.70 -5.04 10.57
CA PHE A 293 6.22 -3.71 10.94
C PHE A 293 5.61 -3.69 12.35
N ARG A 294 4.78 -4.67 12.70
CA ARG A 294 4.22 -4.82 14.05
C ARG A 294 5.31 -4.91 15.11
N HIS A 295 6.34 -5.75 14.86
CA HIS A 295 7.48 -5.87 15.76
C HIS A 295 8.24 -4.55 15.89
N TYR A 296 8.50 -3.87 14.77
CA TYR A 296 9.19 -2.58 14.73
C TYR A 296 8.43 -1.50 15.50
N VAL A 297 7.14 -1.36 15.26
CA VAL A 297 6.29 -0.37 15.96
C VAL A 297 6.26 -0.64 17.45
N ALA A 298 6.03 -1.88 17.87
CA ALA A 298 5.99 -2.26 19.28
C ALA A 298 7.31 -1.96 20.03
N LYS A 299 8.45 -2.08 19.33
CA LYS A 299 9.76 -1.85 19.92
C LYS A 299 10.19 -0.38 19.92
N TYR A 300 9.94 0.34 18.82
CA TYR A 300 10.55 1.65 18.57
C TYR A 300 9.57 2.83 18.61
N ILE A 301 8.27 2.58 18.58
CA ILE A 301 7.24 3.64 18.59
C ILE A 301 6.31 3.47 19.79
N ASP A 302 5.40 2.50 19.73
CA ASP A 302 4.44 2.19 20.79
C ASP A 302 3.82 0.80 20.59
N ALA A 303 3.55 0.09 21.70
CA ALA A 303 3.04 -1.29 21.67
C ALA A 303 1.51 -1.41 21.65
N ASP A 304 0.76 -0.34 21.92
CA ASP A 304 -0.68 -0.41 22.16
C ASP A 304 -1.52 -0.37 20.86
N ILE A 305 -0.95 0.11 19.75
CA ILE A 305 -1.62 0.09 18.44
C ILE A 305 -1.55 -1.32 17.83
N GLN A 306 -2.71 -1.85 17.45
CA GLN A 306 -2.83 -3.12 16.76
C GLN A 306 -3.03 -2.91 15.26
N TYR A 307 -1.95 -3.09 14.49
CA TYR A 307 -1.93 -3.02 13.04
C TYR A 307 -2.09 -4.42 12.46
N PHE A 308 -3.06 -4.64 11.58
CA PHE A 308 -3.33 -5.94 10.94
C PHE A 308 -4.07 -5.79 9.62
N SER A 309 -3.95 -6.80 8.76
CA SER A 309 -4.71 -6.90 7.51
C SER A 309 -5.98 -7.69 7.74
N PHE A 310 -7.13 -7.01 7.75
CA PHE A 310 -8.44 -7.61 8.09
C PHE A 310 -8.84 -8.71 7.10
N LEU A 311 -8.52 -8.55 5.81
CA LEU A 311 -8.86 -9.55 4.79
C LEU A 311 -7.76 -10.62 4.58
N ARG A 312 -6.71 -10.65 5.39
CA ARG A 312 -5.61 -11.61 5.28
C ARG A 312 -6.05 -13.07 5.22
N PRO A 313 -7.05 -13.52 6.00
CA PRO A 313 -7.54 -14.89 5.92
C PRO A 313 -8.20 -15.26 4.59
N LEU A 314 -8.56 -14.27 3.78
CA LEU A 314 -9.36 -14.44 2.57
C LEU A 314 -8.51 -14.38 1.30
N ASN A 315 -8.92 -15.18 0.32
CA ASN A 315 -8.49 -15.07 -1.06
C ASN A 315 -9.39 -14.08 -1.85
N GLU A 316 -8.97 -13.76 -3.06
CA GLU A 316 -9.64 -12.80 -3.94
C GLU A 316 -11.08 -13.20 -4.30
N LEU A 317 -11.37 -14.51 -4.43
CA LEU A 317 -12.72 -15.00 -4.76
C LEU A 317 -13.68 -14.87 -3.58
N GLN A 318 -13.23 -15.09 -2.35
CA GLN A 318 -14.04 -14.83 -1.16
C GLN A 318 -14.36 -13.34 -1.01
N ILE A 319 -13.37 -12.47 -1.26
CA ILE A 319 -13.56 -11.03 -1.24
C ILE A 319 -14.53 -10.59 -2.35
N ALA A 320 -14.42 -11.15 -3.55
CA ALA A 320 -15.32 -10.90 -4.67
C ALA A 320 -16.78 -11.34 -4.34
N LYS A 321 -16.94 -12.50 -3.69
CA LYS A 321 -18.25 -12.98 -3.22
C LYS A 321 -18.86 -12.02 -2.18
N LEU A 322 -18.08 -11.56 -1.20
CA LEU A 322 -18.54 -10.59 -0.21
C LEU A 322 -18.90 -9.24 -0.87
N PHE A 323 -18.06 -8.76 -1.79
CA PHE A 323 -18.29 -7.53 -2.54
C PHE A 323 -19.56 -7.60 -3.38
N SER A 324 -19.86 -8.75 -4.02
CA SER A 324 -21.05 -8.91 -4.87
C SER A 324 -22.37 -8.65 -4.16
N ARG A 325 -22.40 -8.73 -2.82
CA ARG A 325 -23.58 -8.40 -1.99
C ARG A 325 -23.74 -6.89 -1.79
N ALA A 326 -22.70 -6.09 -2.03
CA ALA A 326 -22.65 -4.65 -1.76
C ALA A 326 -22.95 -3.82 -3.03
N LYS A 327 -24.15 -4.01 -3.62
CA LYS A 327 -24.55 -3.43 -4.93
C LYS A 327 -24.47 -1.90 -5.00
N GLN A 328 -24.60 -1.21 -3.87
CA GLN A 328 -24.52 0.26 -3.79
C GLN A 328 -23.15 0.81 -4.22
N TYR A 329 -22.10 -0.04 -4.22
CA TYR A 329 -20.74 0.36 -4.63
C TYR A 329 -20.42 0.11 -6.11
N TYR A 330 -21.23 -0.64 -6.85
CA TYR A 330 -20.94 -1.06 -8.23
C TYR A 330 -20.60 0.10 -9.15
N LYS A 331 -21.23 1.25 -8.97
CA LYS A 331 -20.99 2.44 -9.79
C LYS A 331 -19.80 3.27 -9.34
N VAL A 332 -19.42 3.18 -8.07
CA VAL A 332 -18.47 4.11 -7.44
C VAL A 332 -17.09 3.50 -7.21
N PHE A 333 -16.97 2.19 -6.95
CA PHE A 333 -15.67 1.58 -6.71
C PHE A 333 -14.80 1.59 -7.96
N LYS A 334 -13.51 1.88 -7.79
CA LYS A 334 -12.51 1.82 -8.86
C LYS A 334 -11.17 1.34 -8.29
N SER A 335 -10.62 0.29 -8.90
CA SER A 335 -9.27 -0.22 -8.56
C SER A 335 -8.23 0.08 -9.65
N CYS A 336 -8.66 0.67 -10.76
CA CYS A 336 -7.81 0.90 -11.92
C CYS A 336 -6.78 2.01 -11.67
N ASN A 337 -5.48 1.67 -11.71
CA ASN A 337 -4.40 2.65 -11.53
C ASN A 337 -4.34 3.65 -12.70
N ALA A 338 -4.46 3.18 -13.94
CA ALA A 338 -4.42 4.04 -15.14
C ALA A 338 -5.61 5.02 -15.19
N GLY A 339 -6.80 4.56 -14.77
CA GLY A 339 -8.02 5.38 -14.72
C GLY A 339 -8.17 6.21 -13.43
N SER A 340 -7.22 6.12 -12.51
CA SER A 340 -7.33 6.74 -11.18
C SER A 340 -7.42 8.28 -11.21
N LYS A 341 -6.86 8.93 -12.23
CA LYS A 341 -6.90 10.39 -12.39
C LYS A 341 -8.25 10.89 -12.92
N THR A 342 -9.01 10.02 -13.58
CA THR A 342 -10.32 10.33 -14.21
C THR A 342 -11.47 9.59 -13.51
N ASP A 343 -11.20 8.92 -12.37
CA ASP A 343 -12.15 8.10 -11.62
C ASP A 343 -12.94 7.12 -12.52
N SER A 344 -12.23 6.44 -13.44
CA SER A 344 -12.81 5.54 -14.42
C SER A 344 -12.09 4.19 -14.48
N TRP A 345 -12.78 3.18 -14.98
CA TRP A 345 -12.14 1.95 -15.44
C TRP A 345 -11.52 2.19 -16.82
N CYS A 346 -10.20 2.00 -16.97
CA CYS A 346 -9.57 2.16 -18.29
C CYS A 346 -9.92 1.04 -19.25
N GLY A 347 -10.38 -0.12 -18.75
CA GLY A 347 -10.79 -1.28 -19.50
C GLY A 347 -9.69 -1.96 -20.32
N LYS A 348 -8.40 -1.68 -20.04
CA LYS A 348 -7.25 -2.19 -20.81
C LYS A 348 -6.00 -2.51 -20.00
N CYS A 349 -6.07 -2.44 -18.67
CA CYS A 349 -4.96 -2.80 -17.80
C CYS A 349 -5.22 -4.15 -17.09
N PRO A 350 -4.17 -4.81 -16.56
CA PRO A 350 -4.30 -6.09 -15.85
C PRO A 350 -5.31 -6.04 -14.71
N LYS A 351 -5.35 -4.92 -13.99
CA LYS A 351 -6.26 -4.76 -12.84
C LYS A 351 -7.73 -4.70 -13.26
N CYS A 352 -8.04 -4.10 -14.43
CA CYS A 352 -9.40 -4.12 -14.96
C CYS A 352 -9.84 -5.53 -15.31
N LEU A 353 -9.02 -6.29 -16.08
CA LEU A 353 -9.34 -7.64 -16.48
C LEU A 353 -9.43 -8.57 -15.26
N PHE A 354 -8.44 -8.54 -14.38
CA PHE A 354 -8.45 -9.34 -13.15
C PHE A 354 -9.70 -9.08 -12.30
N THR A 355 -10.05 -7.81 -12.04
CA THR A 355 -11.25 -7.49 -11.22
C THR A 355 -12.53 -7.97 -11.88
N TRP A 356 -12.62 -7.87 -13.22
CA TRP A 356 -13.76 -8.40 -13.99
C TRP A 356 -13.86 -9.93 -13.84
N LEU A 357 -12.74 -10.65 -14.03
CA LEU A 357 -12.67 -12.11 -13.89
C LEU A 357 -13.03 -12.57 -12.48
N ALA A 358 -12.45 -11.96 -11.45
CA ALA A 358 -12.71 -12.33 -10.06
C ALA A 358 -14.18 -12.11 -9.63
N LEU A 359 -14.85 -11.14 -10.23
CA LEU A 359 -16.27 -10.87 -9.96
C LEU A 359 -17.22 -11.74 -10.78
N SER A 360 -16.78 -12.30 -11.92
CA SER A 360 -17.62 -13.03 -12.87
C SER A 360 -18.34 -14.26 -12.30
N PRO A 361 -17.81 -15.00 -11.29
CA PRO A 361 -18.58 -16.10 -10.68
C PRO A 361 -19.81 -15.63 -9.87
N PHE A 362 -19.86 -14.35 -9.47
CA PHE A 362 -20.87 -13.82 -8.53
C PHE A 362 -21.73 -12.72 -9.11
N ILE A 363 -21.34 -12.12 -10.21
CA ILE A 363 -22.02 -10.99 -10.86
C ILE A 363 -22.20 -11.33 -12.34
N SER A 364 -23.42 -11.15 -12.87
CA SER A 364 -23.72 -11.46 -14.26
C SER A 364 -22.85 -10.64 -15.23
N ARG A 365 -22.50 -11.23 -16.38
CA ARG A 365 -21.73 -10.58 -17.45
C ARG A 365 -22.34 -9.22 -17.86
N LYS A 366 -23.66 -9.12 -17.87
CA LYS A 366 -24.36 -7.86 -18.16
C LYS A 366 -24.08 -6.80 -17.09
N GLU A 367 -24.22 -7.15 -15.80
CA GLU A 367 -23.91 -6.19 -14.73
C GLU A 367 -22.43 -5.79 -14.70
N LEU A 368 -21.52 -6.74 -15.00
CA LEU A 368 -20.08 -6.45 -15.15
C LEU A 368 -19.83 -5.46 -16.30
N ASN A 369 -20.51 -5.64 -17.44
CA ASN A 369 -20.40 -4.69 -18.56
C ASN A 369 -20.91 -3.31 -18.19
N ASP A 370 -21.97 -3.21 -17.38
CA ASP A 370 -22.47 -1.94 -16.85
C ASP A 370 -21.47 -1.27 -15.88
N ILE A 371 -20.75 -2.07 -15.06
CA ILE A 371 -19.72 -1.59 -14.13
C ILE A 371 -18.48 -1.06 -14.87
N PHE A 372 -17.98 -1.83 -15.86
CA PHE A 372 -16.75 -1.52 -16.57
C PHE A 372 -16.95 -0.65 -17.81
N GLY A 373 -18.21 -0.43 -18.23
CA GLY A 373 -18.59 0.34 -19.40
C GLY A 373 -18.38 -0.39 -20.73
N LYS A 374 -17.91 -1.63 -20.70
CA LYS A 374 -17.74 -2.53 -21.86
C LYS A 374 -17.58 -3.96 -21.43
N ASP A 375 -17.75 -4.88 -22.39
CA ASP A 375 -17.42 -6.28 -22.20
C ASP A 375 -15.91 -6.51 -22.38
N LEU A 376 -15.20 -6.82 -21.29
CA LEU A 376 -13.76 -7.03 -21.34
C LEU A 376 -13.38 -8.35 -22.04
N LEU A 377 -14.25 -9.36 -22.03
CA LEU A 377 -13.97 -10.61 -22.76
C LEU A 377 -13.95 -10.41 -24.27
N SER A 378 -14.69 -9.44 -24.80
CA SER A 378 -14.77 -9.16 -26.24
C SER A 378 -13.63 -8.26 -26.77
N ASP A 379 -12.70 -7.83 -25.92
CA ASP A 379 -11.55 -7.02 -26.33
C ASP A 379 -10.30 -7.86 -26.51
N ASN A 380 -10.03 -8.32 -27.73
CA ASN A 380 -8.90 -9.20 -28.05
C ASN A 380 -7.52 -8.62 -27.72
N ASN A 381 -7.40 -7.29 -27.51
CA ASN A 381 -6.15 -6.69 -27.03
C ASN A 381 -5.82 -7.10 -25.57
N LEU A 382 -6.77 -7.65 -24.84
CA LEU A 382 -6.57 -8.15 -23.48
C LEU A 382 -6.05 -9.59 -23.42
N ARG A 383 -5.97 -10.31 -24.54
CA ARG A 383 -5.46 -11.69 -24.54
C ARG A 383 -4.04 -11.81 -23.97
N PRO A 384 -3.06 -10.97 -24.33
CA PRO A 384 -1.73 -11.03 -23.72
C PRO A 384 -1.72 -10.74 -22.21
N ILE A 385 -2.71 -9.97 -21.73
CA ILE A 385 -2.87 -9.71 -20.30
C ILE A 385 -3.48 -10.94 -19.60
N LEU A 386 -4.43 -11.61 -20.22
CA LEU A 386 -4.96 -12.88 -19.72
C LEU A 386 -3.83 -13.90 -19.56
N ASP A 387 -3.00 -14.07 -20.60
CA ASP A 387 -1.86 -15.01 -20.61
C ASP A 387 -0.84 -14.72 -19.47
N GLN A 388 -0.71 -13.45 -19.06
CA GLN A 388 0.09 -13.09 -17.88
C GLN A 388 -0.63 -13.40 -16.55
N LEU A 389 -1.94 -13.23 -16.51
CA LEU A 389 -2.73 -13.44 -15.30
C LEU A 389 -2.93 -14.92 -14.99
N ASP A 390 -3.13 -15.76 -16.03
CA ASP A 390 -3.37 -17.19 -15.89
C ASP A 390 -2.09 -18.04 -15.85
N GLY A 391 -0.92 -17.40 -15.96
CA GLY A 391 0.37 -18.07 -15.90
C GLY A 391 0.76 -18.80 -17.19
N SER A 392 0.13 -18.50 -18.32
CA SER A 392 0.57 -18.97 -19.64
C SER A 392 1.90 -18.33 -20.06
N VAL A 393 2.28 -17.21 -19.44
CA VAL A 393 3.60 -16.61 -19.50
C VAL A 393 4.19 -16.46 -18.09
N GLU A 394 5.53 -16.52 -18.00
CA GLU A 394 6.25 -16.71 -16.74
C GLU A 394 6.07 -15.57 -15.73
N VAL A 395 6.01 -14.33 -16.18
CA VAL A 395 6.00 -13.15 -15.29
C VAL A 395 4.62 -12.54 -15.21
N LYS A 396 4.10 -12.48 -13.99
CA LYS A 396 2.83 -11.79 -13.68
C LYS A 396 2.94 -10.28 -13.91
N PRO A 397 1.80 -9.59 -14.16
CA PRO A 397 1.79 -8.13 -14.20
C PRO A 397 2.26 -7.53 -12.87
N PHE A 398 3.05 -6.46 -12.91
CA PHE A 398 3.39 -5.65 -11.72
C PHE A 398 2.20 -4.77 -11.31
N GLU A 399 1.14 -5.44 -10.87
CA GLU A 399 -0.13 -4.85 -10.40
C GLU A 399 -0.65 -5.68 -9.22
N CYS A 400 -1.50 -5.07 -8.40
CA CYS A 400 -2.21 -5.81 -7.35
C CYS A 400 -3.31 -6.67 -7.98
N VAL A 401 -3.00 -7.90 -8.32
CA VAL A 401 -3.87 -8.92 -8.90
C VAL A 401 -3.73 -10.21 -8.09
N GLY A 402 -4.72 -11.08 -8.15
CA GLY A 402 -4.72 -12.35 -7.43
C GLY A 402 -3.66 -13.35 -7.90
N THR A 403 -3.76 -14.56 -7.40
CA THR A 403 -2.90 -15.67 -7.80
C THR A 403 -3.27 -16.21 -9.18
N VAL A 404 -2.33 -16.89 -9.82
CA VAL A 404 -2.58 -17.62 -11.09
C VAL A 404 -3.73 -18.61 -10.94
N GLY A 405 -3.75 -19.37 -9.84
CA GLY A 405 -4.80 -20.37 -9.59
C GLY A 405 -6.19 -19.76 -9.44
N GLU A 406 -6.32 -18.60 -8.77
CA GLU A 406 -7.60 -17.89 -8.65
C GLU A 406 -8.12 -17.43 -10.03
N VAL A 407 -7.23 -16.92 -10.89
CA VAL A 407 -7.60 -16.53 -12.24
C VAL A 407 -8.06 -17.73 -13.06
N ARG A 408 -7.32 -18.85 -13.01
CA ARG A 408 -7.70 -20.10 -13.69
C ARG A 408 -9.03 -20.64 -13.22
N ALA A 409 -9.31 -20.60 -11.90
CA ALA A 409 -10.61 -20.98 -11.36
C ALA A 409 -11.75 -20.12 -11.94
N CYS A 410 -11.55 -18.79 -12.07
CA CYS A 410 -12.53 -17.90 -12.70
C CYS A 410 -12.71 -18.23 -14.19
N VAL A 411 -11.63 -18.45 -14.94
CA VAL A 411 -11.67 -18.81 -16.36
C VAL A 411 -12.40 -20.14 -16.53
N ASN A 412 -12.05 -21.17 -15.76
CA ASN A 412 -12.73 -22.46 -15.76
C ASN A 412 -14.24 -22.34 -15.48
N ASN A 413 -14.62 -21.47 -14.55
CA ASN A 413 -16.03 -21.20 -14.24
C ASN A 413 -16.75 -20.58 -15.44
N ILE A 414 -16.15 -19.58 -16.11
CA ILE A 414 -16.73 -18.96 -17.30
C ILE A 414 -16.88 -19.98 -18.43
N LEU A 415 -15.85 -20.81 -18.70
CA LEU A 415 -15.88 -21.88 -19.71
C LEU A 415 -16.97 -22.95 -19.46
N GLN A 416 -17.47 -23.05 -18.22
CA GLN A 416 -18.55 -23.97 -17.84
C GLN A 416 -19.94 -23.35 -17.93
N THR A 417 -20.06 -22.04 -17.75
CA THR A 417 -21.33 -21.35 -17.52
C THR A 417 -21.76 -20.42 -18.66
N ASP A 418 -20.84 -20.08 -19.58
CA ASP A 418 -21.12 -19.20 -20.71
C ASP A 418 -20.81 -19.92 -22.03
N ASP A 419 -21.84 -20.18 -22.82
CA ASP A 419 -21.70 -20.80 -24.14
C ASP A 419 -21.30 -19.80 -25.26
N ASN A 420 -21.25 -18.51 -24.95
CA ASN A 420 -21.03 -17.42 -25.91
C ASN A 420 -19.61 -16.86 -25.87
N LEU A 421 -18.60 -17.72 -26.01
CA LEU A 421 -17.18 -17.36 -25.90
C LEU A 421 -16.46 -17.23 -27.25
N ARG A 422 -17.14 -17.49 -28.38
CA ARG A 422 -16.58 -17.28 -29.71
C ARG A 422 -16.22 -15.80 -29.90
N ASP A 423 -15.09 -15.56 -30.54
CA ASP A 423 -14.55 -14.21 -30.78
C ASP A 423 -14.23 -13.41 -29.48
N THR A 424 -14.08 -14.08 -28.34
CA THR A 424 -13.61 -13.47 -27.09
C THR A 424 -12.16 -13.85 -26.78
N ILE A 425 -11.57 -13.22 -25.77
CA ILE A 425 -10.22 -13.60 -25.29
C ILE A 425 -10.16 -15.02 -24.71
N LEU A 426 -11.29 -15.67 -24.48
CA LEU A 426 -11.39 -17.06 -24.02
C LEU A 426 -11.62 -18.05 -25.16
N ASP A 427 -11.73 -17.58 -26.42
CA ASP A 427 -11.86 -18.47 -27.57
C ASP A 427 -10.62 -19.35 -27.70
N GLY A 428 -10.83 -20.67 -27.74
CA GLY A 428 -9.76 -21.67 -27.76
C GLY A 428 -8.98 -21.87 -26.46
N VAL A 429 -9.42 -21.27 -25.35
CA VAL A 429 -8.85 -21.55 -24.02
C VAL A 429 -9.41 -22.88 -23.52
N GLU A 430 -8.52 -23.77 -23.08
CA GLU A 430 -8.88 -25.05 -22.48
C GLU A 430 -8.97 -24.94 -20.95
N LYS A 431 -9.83 -25.77 -20.35
CA LYS A 431 -9.89 -25.90 -18.90
C LYS A 431 -8.61 -26.48 -18.33
N THR A 432 -8.24 -26.00 -17.17
CA THR A 432 -7.13 -26.52 -16.38
C THR A 432 -7.62 -27.36 -15.20
N ASP A 433 -6.80 -28.29 -14.72
CA ASP A 433 -7.09 -29.12 -13.52
C ASP A 433 -6.71 -28.37 -12.22
N ASP A 434 -7.14 -27.12 -12.09
CA ASP A 434 -6.93 -26.31 -10.91
C ASP A 434 -8.13 -26.39 -9.95
N LEU A 435 -7.96 -25.82 -8.73
CA LEU A 435 -9.04 -25.67 -7.77
C LEU A 435 -10.23 -24.92 -8.40
N THR A 436 -11.43 -25.31 -8.03
CA THR A 436 -12.67 -24.65 -8.46
C THR A 436 -12.91 -23.37 -7.64
N VAL A 437 -13.85 -22.55 -8.09
CA VAL A 437 -14.32 -21.38 -7.32
C VAL A 437 -14.83 -21.80 -5.94
N ASP A 438 -15.56 -22.91 -5.85
CA ASP A 438 -16.10 -23.42 -4.58
C ASP A 438 -14.99 -23.89 -3.63
N ASP A 439 -13.91 -24.50 -4.16
CA ASP A 439 -12.75 -24.88 -3.38
C ASP A 439 -12.06 -23.64 -2.77
N TYR A 440 -11.91 -22.54 -3.53
CA TYR A 440 -11.41 -21.28 -3.01
C TYR A 440 -12.32 -20.67 -1.97
N ILE A 441 -13.65 -20.71 -2.18
CA ILE A 441 -14.63 -20.17 -1.20
C ILE A 441 -14.58 -20.92 0.13
N ALA A 442 -14.24 -22.19 0.14
CA ALA A 442 -14.14 -23.02 1.35
C ALA A 442 -12.85 -22.80 2.17
N GLN A 443 -11.86 -22.11 1.62
CA GLN A 443 -10.58 -21.88 2.30
C GLN A 443 -10.71 -20.83 3.43
N PHE A 444 -9.78 -20.88 4.37
CA PHE A 444 -9.54 -19.83 5.36
C PHE A 444 -8.09 -19.94 5.83
N ASP A 445 -7.32 -18.85 5.70
CA ASP A 445 -5.92 -18.84 6.14
C ASP A 445 -5.83 -18.43 7.61
N ASP A 446 -5.45 -19.38 8.48
CA ASP A 446 -5.24 -19.11 9.90
C ASP A 446 -3.90 -18.40 10.21
N GLY A 447 -3.01 -18.24 9.21
CA GLY A 447 -1.73 -17.53 9.31
C GLY A 447 -1.90 -16.00 9.27
N ASN A 448 -2.64 -15.44 10.20
CA ASN A 448 -3.01 -14.03 10.24
C ASN A 448 -2.84 -13.39 11.63
N ASN A 449 -2.91 -12.05 11.70
CA ASN A 449 -2.76 -11.28 12.93
C ASN A 449 -4.09 -10.66 13.42
N LEU A 450 -5.23 -11.21 13.04
CA LEU A 450 -6.52 -10.65 13.43
C LEU A 450 -6.75 -10.78 14.94
N PRO A 451 -7.13 -9.68 15.62
CA PRO A 451 -7.69 -9.80 16.96
C PRO A 451 -8.96 -10.65 16.97
N PRO A 452 -9.28 -11.37 18.07
CA PRO A 452 -10.39 -12.34 18.12
C PRO A 452 -11.75 -11.77 17.63
N LEU A 453 -12.06 -10.53 17.99
CA LEU A 453 -13.28 -9.84 17.54
C LEU A 453 -13.37 -9.75 16.01
N PHE A 454 -12.29 -9.34 15.35
CA PHE A 454 -12.24 -9.19 13.89
C PHE A 454 -12.30 -10.54 13.17
N ASN A 455 -11.65 -11.56 13.74
CA ASN A 455 -11.73 -12.92 13.23
C ASN A 455 -13.18 -13.47 13.29
N SER A 456 -13.91 -13.22 14.39
CA SER A 456 -15.31 -13.62 14.50
C SER A 456 -16.20 -12.92 13.48
N ILE A 457 -16.04 -11.59 13.30
CA ILE A 457 -16.79 -10.82 12.31
C ILE A 457 -16.58 -11.38 10.90
N LEU A 458 -15.32 -11.72 10.56
CA LEU A 458 -14.99 -12.24 9.24
C LEU A 458 -15.57 -13.64 8.99
N LYS A 459 -15.47 -14.54 9.98
CA LYS A 459 -16.06 -15.90 9.91
C LYS A 459 -17.58 -15.86 9.81
N GLU A 460 -18.25 -14.97 10.54
CA GLU A 460 -19.70 -14.77 10.42
C GLU A 460 -20.08 -14.32 9.00
N ALA A 461 -19.33 -13.38 8.40
CA ALA A 461 -19.60 -12.86 7.06
C ALA A 461 -19.45 -13.91 5.95
N LEU A 462 -18.58 -14.90 6.14
CA LEU A 462 -18.41 -16.01 5.19
C LEU A 462 -19.55 -17.02 5.26
N ASN A 463 -20.15 -17.23 6.45
CA ASN A 463 -21.20 -18.21 6.69
C ASN A 463 -22.61 -17.68 6.37
N GLY A 464 -22.79 -16.38 6.21
CA GLY A 464 -24.06 -15.71 5.82
C GLY A 464 -24.08 -15.38 4.35
#